data_47fddac21aeeccab006391b0913263f1
#
_entry.id   47fddac21aeeccab006391b0913263f1
#
_cell.length_a   1.000
_cell.length_b   1.000
_cell.length_c   1.000
_cell.angle_alpha   90.00
_cell.angle_beta   90.00
_cell.angle_gamma   90.00
#
_symmetry.space_group_name_H-M   'P 1'
#
loop_
_entity.id
_entity.type
_entity.pdbx_description
1 polymer ?
#
loop_
_entity_poly.entity_id
_entity_poly.type
_entity_poly.pdbx_seq_one_letter_code
_entity_poly.pdbx_strand_id
1 'polypeptide(L)'
;MSQQLGGQQILILKEGSTRTRGRDAQGMNITAAKAVASAVRTTLGPKGMDKMLVDTIGDVVITNDGVTILKEMDIEHPAAKMMVEVAKTQDDEVGDGTTTAVVIAGELLKKAEDLLEQDVHPTIIAAGYRQAAEKAQALLKDLAFEVKATDKALLKNIAGTAMTGKGAEASKEKLCDLVVRAVMMVTDDDGKVDIENIKVEKKTGG
;
A
#
# COMPACT_ATOMS: atom_id res chain seq x y z
N MET A 1 1.88 -33.96 -7.30
CA MET A 1 1.11 -35.07 -7.89
C MET A 1 1.94 -35.72 -8.97
N SER A 2 2.25 -36.96 -8.80
CA SER A 2 2.89 -37.77 -9.85
C SER A 2 1.81 -38.52 -10.63
N GLN A 3 1.73 -38.34 -11.92
CA GLN A 3 0.97 -39.23 -12.79
C GLN A 3 1.93 -40.23 -13.45
N GLN A 4 1.63 -41.52 -13.33
CA GLN A 4 2.36 -42.54 -14.05
C GLN A 4 1.77 -42.72 -15.45
N LEU A 5 2.53 -42.43 -16.48
CA LEU A 5 2.26 -42.81 -17.85
C LEU A 5 3.44 -43.68 -18.33
N GLY A 6 3.16 -44.97 -18.63
CA GLY A 6 4.15 -45.85 -19.23
C GLY A 6 5.38 -46.18 -18.40
N GLY A 7 5.29 -46.26 -17.07
CA GLY A 7 6.39 -46.64 -16.17
C GLY A 7 7.40 -45.56 -15.80
N GLN A 8 7.30 -44.37 -16.36
CA GLN A 8 8.10 -43.21 -15.95
C GLN A 8 7.29 -42.26 -15.10
N GLN A 9 7.84 -41.83 -13.97
CA GLN A 9 7.27 -40.73 -13.13
C GLN A 9 7.49 -39.40 -13.84
N ILE A 10 6.40 -38.80 -14.30
CA ILE A 10 6.44 -37.41 -14.81
C ILE A 10 6.17 -36.47 -13.62
N LEU A 11 7.17 -35.76 -13.17
CA LEU A 11 7.04 -34.70 -12.19
C LEU A 11 6.49 -33.43 -12.90
N ILE A 12 5.20 -33.15 -12.72
CA ILE A 12 4.52 -31.98 -13.33
C ILE A 12 4.81 -30.69 -12.53
N LEU A 13 5.19 -30.83 -11.27
CA LEU A 13 5.51 -29.69 -10.38
C LEU A 13 6.95 -29.84 -9.85
N LYS A 14 7.63 -28.69 -9.72
CA LYS A 14 8.96 -28.64 -9.11
C LYS A 14 8.92 -29.24 -7.69
N GLU A 15 9.99 -29.93 -7.30
CA GLU A 15 10.14 -30.47 -5.93
C GLU A 15 9.97 -29.36 -4.91
N GLY A 16 9.22 -29.59 -3.82
CA GLY A 16 8.88 -28.57 -2.82
C GLY A 16 7.64 -27.71 -3.16
N SER A 17 7.03 -27.87 -4.32
CA SER A 17 5.79 -27.15 -4.65
C SER A 17 4.59 -27.74 -3.90
N THR A 18 3.84 -26.86 -3.20
CA THR A 18 2.56 -27.21 -2.57
C THR A 18 1.39 -26.77 -3.43
N ARG A 19 0.31 -27.53 -3.46
CA ARG A 19 -0.91 -27.18 -4.17
C ARG A 19 -2.10 -27.21 -3.24
N THR A 20 -2.73 -26.07 -3.03
CA THR A 20 -3.98 -25.93 -2.27
C THR A 20 -5.12 -25.61 -3.22
N ARG A 21 -6.35 -26.04 -2.93
CA ARG A 21 -7.53 -25.88 -3.81
C ARG A 21 -8.78 -25.51 -3.01
N GLY A 22 -9.78 -24.94 -3.71
CA GLY A 22 -11.10 -24.68 -3.15
C GLY A 22 -11.09 -23.68 -2.00
N ARG A 23 -11.90 -23.90 -1.00
CA ARG A 23 -12.05 -23.02 0.18
C ARG A 23 -10.75 -22.87 0.97
N ASP A 24 -9.96 -23.93 1.09
CA ASP A 24 -8.69 -23.86 1.83
C ASP A 24 -7.73 -22.86 1.18
N ALA A 25 -7.64 -22.87 -0.15
CA ALA A 25 -6.82 -21.89 -0.88
C ALA A 25 -7.32 -20.46 -0.70
N GLN A 26 -8.64 -20.25 -0.71
CA GLN A 26 -9.24 -18.94 -0.45
C GLN A 26 -8.95 -18.46 0.97
N GLY A 27 -9.17 -19.31 1.98
CA GLY A 27 -8.90 -19.00 3.38
C GLY A 27 -7.42 -18.66 3.63
N MET A 28 -6.50 -19.46 3.07
CA MET A 28 -5.05 -19.17 3.19
C MET A 28 -4.66 -17.83 2.56
N ASN A 29 -5.19 -17.52 1.37
CA ASN A 29 -4.93 -16.24 0.69
C ASN A 29 -5.44 -15.06 1.51
N ILE A 30 -6.67 -15.15 2.04
CA ILE A 30 -7.25 -14.09 2.88
C ILE A 30 -6.47 -13.93 4.18
N THR A 31 -6.11 -15.03 4.83
CA THR A 31 -5.31 -15.01 6.07
C THR A 31 -3.96 -14.33 5.85
N ALA A 32 -3.26 -14.66 4.77
CA ALA A 32 -1.98 -14.04 4.44
C ALA A 32 -2.12 -12.52 4.18
N ALA A 33 -3.14 -12.10 3.43
CA ALA A 33 -3.42 -10.69 3.17
C ALA A 33 -3.80 -9.92 4.44
N LYS A 34 -4.63 -10.52 5.31
CA LYS A 34 -4.99 -9.95 6.63
C LYS A 34 -3.76 -9.77 7.53
N ALA A 35 -2.82 -10.73 7.51
CA ALA A 35 -1.58 -10.64 8.27
C ALA A 35 -0.74 -9.43 7.85
N VAL A 36 -0.59 -9.19 6.54
CA VAL A 36 0.10 -8.02 5.99
C VAL A 36 -0.59 -6.72 6.43
N ALA A 37 -1.91 -6.63 6.28
CA ALA A 37 -2.65 -5.44 6.69
C ALA A 37 -2.54 -5.18 8.20
N SER A 38 -2.56 -6.23 9.03
CA SER A 38 -2.37 -6.13 10.47
C SER A 38 -0.98 -5.63 10.86
N ALA A 39 0.04 -6.04 10.12
CA ALA A 39 1.43 -5.62 10.38
C ALA A 39 1.61 -4.09 10.25
N VAL A 40 0.93 -3.45 9.29
CA VAL A 40 1.04 -2.00 9.07
C VAL A 40 -0.03 -1.17 9.76
N ARG A 41 -1.12 -1.78 10.24
CA ARG A 41 -2.27 -1.06 10.81
C ARG A 41 -1.91 -0.10 11.94
N THR A 42 -0.98 -0.47 12.81
CA THR A 42 -0.59 0.32 13.98
C THR A 42 0.23 1.55 13.65
N THR A 43 0.67 1.69 12.40
CA THR A 43 1.39 2.88 11.91
C THR A 43 0.46 3.94 11.32
N LEU A 44 -0.85 3.66 11.20
CA LEU A 44 -1.81 4.53 10.57
C LEU A 44 -2.17 5.74 11.43
N GLY A 45 -2.16 6.90 10.79
CA GLY A 45 -2.68 8.16 11.34
C GLY A 45 -1.71 8.92 12.24
N PRO A 46 -2.14 10.06 12.81
CA PRO A 46 -1.27 10.98 13.54
C PRO A 46 -0.71 10.43 14.86
N LYS A 47 -1.27 9.34 15.37
CA LYS A 47 -0.80 8.58 16.53
C LYS A 47 -0.21 7.24 16.15
N GLY A 48 0.14 7.06 14.88
CA GLY A 48 0.80 5.86 14.39
C GLY A 48 2.12 5.61 15.09
N MET A 49 2.43 4.35 15.34
CA MET A 49 3.68 3.94 15.99
C MET A 49 4.70 3.52 14.93
N ASP A 50 5.96 3.90 15.14
CA ASP A 50 7.04 3.42 14.31
C ASP A 50 7.24 1.91 14.51
N LYS A 51 7.66 1.23 13.45
CA LYS A 51 8.10 -0.16 13.46
C LYS A 51 9.62 -0.21 13.40
N MET A 52 10.20 -1.07 14.21
CA MET A 52 11.60 -1.46 14.11
C MET A 52 11.66 -2.80 13.38
N LEU A 53 12.34 -2.82 12.27
CA LEU A 53 12.61 -4.00 11.46
C LEU A 53 14.10 -4.31 11.55
N VAL A 54 14.42 -5.57 11.76
CA VAL A 54 15.81 -6.04 11.83
C VAL A 54 15.95 -7.18 10.83
N ASP A 55 16.85 -7.04 9.89
CA ASP A 55 17.11 -8.07 8.88
C ASP A 55 18.00 -9.20 9.42
N THR A 56 18.28 -10.18 8.58
CA THR A 56 19.10 -11.35 8.92
C THR A 56 20.58 -11.04 9.16
N ILE A 57 21.06 -9.88 8.70
CA ILE A 57 22.45 -9.43 8.88
C ILE A 57 22.60 -8.40 10.00
N GLY A 58 21.48 -8.00 10.64
CA GLY A 58 21.46 -7.11 11.78
C GLY A 58 21.24 -5.64 11.43
N ASP A 59 20.94 -5.30 10.19
CA ASP A 59 20.57 -3.95 9.81
C ASP A 59 19.19 -3.58 10.39
N VAL A 60 19.09 -2.35 10.92
CA VAL A 60 17.89 -1.88 11.61
C VAL A 60 17.25 -0.75 10.84
N VAL A 61 15.97 -0.92 10.46
CA VAL A 61 15.14 0.11 9.86
C VAL A 61 14.02 0.48 10.82
N ILE A 62 13.89 1.78 11.14
CA ILE A 62 12.80 2.32 11.97
C ILE A 62 11.97 3.23 11.10
N THR A 63 10.71 2.87 10.92
CA THR A 63 9.78 3.61 10.04
C THR A 63 8.32 3.37 10.42
N ASN A 64 7.45 4.32 10.10
CA ASN A 64 5.99 4.14 10.14
C ASN A 64 5.36 4.18 8.74
N ASP A 65 6.16 4.26 7.71
CA ASP A 65 5.67 4.25 6.34
C ASP A 65 5.31 2.83 5.88
N GLY A 66 4.06 2.64 5.44
CA GLY A 66 3.52 1.32 5.12
C GLY A 66 4.28 0.61 4.01
N VAL A 67 4.62 1.31 2.93
CA VAL A 67 5.35 0.68 1.81
C VAL A 67 6.77 0.30 2.20
N THR A 68 7.47 1.14 2.97
CA THR A 68 8.82 0.84 3.47
C THR A 68 8.80 -0.40 4.36
N ILE A 69 7.87 -0.48 5.31
CA ILE A 69 7.71 -1.67 6.17
C ILE A 69 7.54 -2.92 5.32
N LEU A 70 6.66 -2.87 4.33
CA LEU A 70 6.36 -4.05 3.51
C LEU A 70 7.47 -4.44 2.54
N LYS A 71 8.30 -3.49 2.11
CA LYS A 71 9.51 -3.76 1.30
C LYS A 71 10.61 -4.44 2.10
N GLU A 72 10.75 -4.09 3.39
CA GLU A 72 11.74 -4.68 4.30
C GLU A 72 11.32 -6.05 4.87
N MET A 73 10.04 -6.42 4.75
CA MET A 73 9.55 -7.73 5.20
C MET A 73 9.86 -8.81 4.16
N ASP A 74 10.44 -9.92 4.61
CA ASP A 74 10.61 -11.11 3.76
C ASP A 74 9.28 -11.86 3.62
N ILE A 75 8.56 -11.54 2.55
CA ILE A 75 7.21 -12.04 2.29
C ILE A 75 7.26 -13.10 1.18
N GLU A 76 6.96 -14.35 1.52
CA GLU A 76 6.95 -15.47 0.57
C GLU A 76 5.58 -15.71 -0.06
N HIS A 77 4.49 -15.57 0.72
CA HIS A 77 3.14 -15.95 0.30
C HIS A 77 2.63 -15.10 -0.86
N PRO A 78 2.13 -15.70 -1.97
CA PRO A 78 1.72 -14.93 -3.17
C PRO A 78 0.65 -13.87 -2.91
N ALA A 79 -0.39 -14.18 -2.12
CA ALA A 79 -1.43 -13.19 -1.78
C ALA A 79 -0.88 -12.04 -0.92
N ALA A 80 0.06 -12.33 -0.03
CA ALA A 80 0.74 -11.29 0.75
C ALA A 80 1.62 -10.39 -0.16
N LYS A 81 2.30 -10.95 -1.17
CA LYS A 81 3.03 -10.19 -2.19
C LYS A 81 2.11 -9.26 -2.97
N MET A 82 0.89 -9.69 -3.30
CA MET A 82 -0.10 -8.81 -3.93
C MET A 82 -0.46 -7.60 -3.05
N MET A 83 -0.52 -7.76 -1.73
CA MET A 83 -0.74 -6.64 -0.79
C MET A 83 0.43 -5.66 -0.79
N VAL A 84 1.67 -6.15 -0.95
CA VAL A 84 2.86 -5.29 -1.13
C VAL A 84 2.75 -4.48 -2.43
N GLU A 85 2.33 -5.11 -3.52
CA GLU A 85 2.13 -4.41 -4.80
C GLU A 85 1.03 -3.34 -4.71
N VAL A 86 -0.04 -3.56 -3.92
CA VAL A 86 -1.04 -2.50 -3.63
C VAL A 86 -0.38 -1.29 -2.98
N ALA A 87 0.51 -1.52 -1.99
CA ALA A 87 1.23 -0.43 -1.33
C ALA A 87 2.19 0.31 -2.28
N LYS A 88 2.93 -0.45 -3.10
CA LYS A 88 3.86 0.13 -4.09
C LYS A 88 3.14 0.96 -5.14
N THR A 89 2.06 0.43 -5.71
CA THR A 89 1.27 1.17 -6.70
C THR A 89 0.73 2.48 -6.12
N GLN A 90 0.25 2.45 -4.87
CA GLN A 90 -0.20 3.67 -4.18
C GLN A 90 0.96 4.66 -3.97
N ASP A 91 2.15 4.17 -3.65
CA ASP A 91 3.36 4.98 -3.50
C ASP A 91 3.77 5.64 -4.82
N ASP A 92 3.84 4.85 -5.89
CA ASP A 92 4.27 5.29 -7.21
C ASP A 92 3.29 6.31 -7.82
N GLU A 93 1.98 6.12 -7.64
CA GLU A 93 0.95 6.98 -8.24
C GLU A 93 0.67 8.25 -7.43
N VAL A 94 0.74 8.18 -6.10
CA VAL A 94 0.28 9.26 -5.21
C VAL A 94 1.36 9.70 -4.21
N GLY A 95 2.27 8.82 -3.83
CA GLY A 95 3.31 9.10 -2.81
C GLY A 95 2.79 9.18 -1.38
N ASP A 96 1.51 8.91 -1.14
CA ASP A 96 0.90 8.92 0.19
C ASP A 96 -0.27 7.93 0.28
N GLY A 97 -0.69 7.61 1.51
CA GLY A 97 -1.83 6.73 1.76
C GLY A 97 -1.54 5.23 1.59
N THR A 98 -0.29 4.81 1.51
CA THR A 98 0.14 3.42 1.35
C THR A 98 -0.42 2.51 2.43
N THR A 99 -0.29 2.89 3.70
CA THR A 99 -0.86 2.17 4.85
C THR A 99 -2.38 2.09 4.76
N THR A 100 -3.05 3.19 4.39
CA THR A 100 -4.51 3.24 4.24
C THR A 100 -5.00 2.26 3.19
N ALA A 101 -4.37 2.22 2.01
CA ALA A 101 -4.72 1.32 0.92
C ALA A 101 -4.64 -0.15 1.35
N VAL A 102 -3.55 -0.54 2.02
CA VAL A 102 -3.33 -1.90 2.51
C VAL A 102 -4.33 -2.28 3.60
N VAL A 103 -4.61 -1.36 4.54
CA VAL A 103 -5.59 -1.61 5.62
C VAL A 103 -7.00 -1.77 5.06
N ILE A 104 -7.41 -0.92 4.10
CA ILE A 104 -8.71 -1.06 3.43
C ILE A 104 -8.80 -2.40 2.70
N ALA A 105 -7.78 -2.78 1.93
CA ALA A 105 -7.74 -4.07 1.23
C ALA A 105 -7.87 -5.25 2.21
N GLY A 106 -7.16 -5.21 3.34
CA GLY A 106 -7.25 -6.22 4.39
C GLY A 106 -8.64 -6.32 5.03
N GLU A 107 -9.27 -5.17 5.32
CA GLU A 107 -10.64 -5.16 5.87
C GLU A 107 -11.69 -5.65 4.87
N LEU A 108 -11.56 -5.30 3.59
CA LEU A 108 -12.45 -5.82 2.54
C LEU A 108 -12.32 -7.33 2.42
N LEU A 109 -11.09 -7.87 2.43
CA LEU A 109 -10.86 -9.32 2.40
C LEU A 109 -11.39 -10.02 3.66
N LYS A 110 -11.25 -9.40 4.84
CA LYS A 110 -11.86 -9.91 6.08
C LYS A 110 -13.38 -10.00 5.95
N LYS A 111 -14.03 -8.97 5.40
CA LYS A 111 -15.47 -8.99 5.16
C LYS A 111 -15.90 -9.97 4.08
N ALA A 112 -15.04 -10.19 3.07
CA ALA A 112 -15.26 -11.24 2.09
C ALA A 112 -15.24 -12.64 2.73
N GLU A 113 -14.34 -12.88 3.70
CA GLU A 113 -14.28 -14.14 4.45
C GLU A 113 -15.61 -14.41 5.19
N ASP A 114 -16.12 -13.40 5.92
CA ASP A 114 -17.42 -13.49 6.62
C ASP A 114 -18.58 -13.89 5.66
N LEU A 115 -18.54 -13.39 4.40
CA LEU A 115 -19.55 -13.71 3.38
C LEU A 115 -19.34 -15.10 2.76
N LEU A 116 -18.09 -15.52 2.58
CA LEU A 116 -17.76 -16.87 2.10
C LEU A 116 -18.20 -17.94 3.09
N GLU A 117 -18.10 -17.66 4.41
CA GLU A 117 -18.61 -18.53 5.46
C GLU A 117 -20.14 -18.66 5.42
N GLN A 118 -20.84 -17.64 4.92
CA GLN A 118 -22.29 -17.64 4.68
C GLN A 118 -22.69 -18.24 3.32
N ASP A 119 -21.75 -18.93 2.64
CA ASP A 119 -21.93 -19.56 1.34
C ASP A 119 -22.23 -18.56 0.19
N VAL A 120 -21.91 -17.27 0.34
CA VAL A 120 -21.98 -16.31 -0.76
C VAL A 120 -20.86 -16.60 -1.76
N HIS A 121 -21.22 -16.77 -3.03
CA HIS A 121 -20.23 -17.11 -4.05
C HIS A 121 -19.21 -15.98 -4.29
N PRO A 122 -17.89 -16.27 -4.42
CA PRO A 122 -16.84 -15.26 -4.58
C PRO A 122 -17.07 -14.26 -5.71
N THR A 123 -17.68 -14.70 -6.83
CA THR A 123 -17.98 -13.81 -7.96
C THR A 123 -19.03 -12.76 -7.62
N ILE A 124 -19.99 -13.08 -6.74
CA ILE A 124 -21.00 -12.14 -6.26
C ILE A 124 -20.35 -11.08 -5.37
N ILE A 125 -19.46 -11.51 -4.45
CA ILE A 125 -18.69 -10.60 -3.59
C ILE A 125 -17.84 -9.65 -4.44
N ALA A 126 -17.11 -10.18 -5.41
CA ALA A 126 -16.29 -9.39 -6.32
C ALA A 126 -17.11 -8.39 -7.17
N ALA A 127 -18.30 -8.80 -7.63
CA ALA A 127 -19.22 -7.90 -8.35
C ALA A 127 -19.73 -6.78 -7.45
N GLY A 128 -20.08 -7.10 -6.19
CA GLY A 128 -20.50 -6.11 -5.19
C GLY A 128 -19.39 -5.09 -4.90
N TYR A 129 -18.16 -5.54 -4.75
CA TYR A 129 -17.02 -4.64 -4.52
C TYR A 129 -16.73 -3.72 -5.71
N ARG A 130 -16.87 -4.20 -6.96
CA ARG A 130 -16.77 -3.33 -8.14
C ARG A 130 -17.82 -2.22 -8.15
N GLN A 131 -19.09 -2.58 -7.92
CA GLN A 131 -20.16 -1.58 -7.84
C GLN A 131 -19.94 -0.58 -6.71
N ALA A 132 -19.47 -1.05 -5.56
CA ALA A 132 -19.14 -0.17 -4.43
C ALA A 132 -17.98 0.78 -4.78
N ALA A 133 -16.95 0.31 -5.48
CA ALA A 133 -15.83 1.13 -5.92
C ALA A 133 -16.27 2.21 -6.92
N GLU A 134 -17.08 1.87 -7.92
CA GLU A 134 -17.65 2.84 -8.87
C GLU A 134 -18.47 3.91 -8.15
N LYS A 135 -19.31 3.50 -7.20
CA LYS A 135 -20.12 4.43 -6.40
C LYS A 135 -19.25 5.32 -5.51
N ALA A 136 -18.22 4.75 -4.87
CA ALA A 136 -17.27 5.49 -4.05
C ALA A 136 -16.52 6.54 -4.86
N GLN A 137 -16.04 6.20 -6.07
CA GLN A 137 -15.37 7.14 -6.96
C GLN A 137 -16.29 8.31 -7.37
N ALA A 138 -17.57 8.04 -7.67
CA ALA A 138 -18.54 9.09 -7.97
C ALA A 138 -18.74 10.02 -6.77
N LEU A 139 -18.96 9.47 -5.58
CA LEU A 139 -19.13 10.27 -4.35
C LEU A 139 -17.88 11.08 -4.00
N LEU A 140 -16.68 10.52 -4.20
CA LEU A 140 -15.43 11.26 -3.96
C LEU A 140 -15.28 12.45 -4.90
N LYS A 141 -15.71 12.33 -6.17
CA LYS A 141 -15.74 13.48 -7.11
C LYS A 141 -16.68 14.58 -6.65
N ASP A 142 -17.84 14.19 -6.12
CA ASP A 142 -18.83 15.17 -5.60
C ASP A 142 -18.37 15.85 -4.31
N LEU A 143 -17.58 15.16 -3.49
CA LEU A 143 -17.04 15.67 -2.22
C LEU A 143 -15.75 16.46 -2.40
N ALA A 144 -15.02 16.24 -3.48
CA ALA A 144 -13.76 16.91 -3.75
C ALA A 144 -13.97 18.40 -4.06
N PHE A 145 -13.05 19.22 -3.61
CA PHE A 145 -12.96 20.61 -4.03
C PHE A 145 -11.68 20.83 -4.86
N GLU A 146 -11.80 21.73 -5.82
CA GLU A 146 -10.69 22.00 -6.75
C GLU A 146 -9.57 22.77 -6.04
N VAL A 147 -8.33 22.29 -6.23
CA VAL A 147 -7.12 22.93 -5.74
C VAL A 147 -6.36 23.51 -6.92
N LYS A 148 -6.12 24.83 -6.90
CA LYS A 148 -5.31 25.46 -7.94
C LYS A 148 -3.82 25.35 -7.60
N ALA A 149 -2.99 25.10 -8.62
CA ALA A 149 -1.55 25.05 -8.47
C ALA A 149 -0.94 26.34 -7.90
N THR A 150 -1.68 27.48 -7.96
CA THR A 150 -1.28 28.76 -7.41
C THR A 150 -1.63 28.96 -5.94
N ASP A 151 -2.47 28.10 -5.35
CA ASP A 151 -2.89 28.20 -3.95
C ASP A 151 -1.85 27.58 -3.01
N LYS A 152 -0.83 28.38 -2.72
CA LYS A 152 0.29 27.95 -1.85
C LYS A 152 -0.15 27.55 -0.45
N ALA A 153 -1.18 28.19 0.10
CA ALA A 153 -1.65 27.91 1.46
C ALA A 153 -2.27 26.51 1.54
N LEU A 154 -3.11 26.19 0.56
CA LEU A 154 -3.76 24.89 0.49
C LEU A 154 -2.76 23.77 0.15
N LEU A 155 -1.82 24.03 -0.78
CA LEU A 155 -0.74 23.08 -1.09
C LEU A 155 0.14 22.77 0.13
N LYS A 156 0.44 23.79 0.99
CA LYS A 156 1.15 23.57 2.26
C LYS A 156 0.35 22.72 3.24
N ASN A 157 -0.97 22.90 3.29
CA ASN A 157 -1.82 22.07 4.15
C ASN A 157 -1.83 20.61 3.68
N ILE A 158 -1.86 20.37 2.37
CA ILE A 158 -1.77 19.02 1.78
C ILE A 158 -0.42 18.37 2.14
N ALA A 159 0.69 19.06 1.89
CA ALA A 159 2.02 18.59 2.24
C ALA A 159 2.14 18.34 3.76
N GLY A 160 1.58 19.23 4.58
CA GLY A 160 1.55 19.10 6.02
C GLY A 160 0.77 17.88 6.50
N THR A 161 -0.34 17.57 5.84
CA THR A 161 -1.14 16.36 6.15
C THR A 161 -0.34 15.09 5.87
N ALA A 162 0.35 15.02 4.72
CA ALA A 162 1.19 13.88 4.35
C ALA A 162 2.39 13.66 5.30
N MET A 163 2.89 14.71 5.95
CA MET A 163 4.01 14.65 6.90
C MET A 163 3.57 14.39 8.34
N THR A 164 2.27 14.48 8.66
CA THR A 164 1.75 14.33 10.02
C THR A 164 1.97 12.91 10.56
N GLY A 165 2.53 12.81 11.77
CA GLY A 165 2.82 11.52 12.40
C GLY A 165 4.03 10.78 11.83
N LYS A 166 4.79 11.40 10.93
CA LYS A 166 6.02 10.85 10.35
C LYS A 166 7.27 11.50 10.96
N GLY A 167 8.44 10.92 10.76
CA GLY A 167 9.71 11.44 11.30
C GLY A 167 10.06 12.88 10.90
N ALA A 168 9.33 13.45 9.94
CA ALA A 168 9.45 14.84 9.51
C ALA A 168 8.72 15.85 10.38
N GLU A 169 7.93 15.41 11.37
CA GLU A 169 7.06 16.27 12.20
C GLU A 169 7.78 17.48 12.82
N ALA A 170 9.00 17.27 13.36
CA ALA A 170 9.78 18.33 14.00
C ALA A 170 10.19 19.48 13.05
N SER A 171 10.26 19.22 11.75
CA SER A 171 10.64 20.19 10.71
C SER A 171 9.53 20.44 9.70
N LYS A 172 8.32 20.03 10.01
CA LYS A 172 7.15 20.00 9.11
C LYS A 172 6.91 21.32 8.41
N GLU A 173 6.88 22.42 9.14
CA GLU A 173 6.57 23.73 8.59
C GLU A 173 7.60 24.17 7.52
N LYS A 174 8.89 23.98 7.83
CA LYS A 174 10.00 24.28 6.90
C LYS A 174 9.97 23.34 5.67
N LEU A 175 9.71 22.08 5.90
CA LEU A 175 9.66 21.08 4.82
C LEU A 175 8.46 21.30 3.90
N CYS A 176 7.28 21.66 4.44
CA CYS A 176 6.12 22.02 3.62
C CYS A 176 6.42 23.19 2.67
N ASP A 177 7.12 24.22 3.17
CA ASP A 177 7.55 25.35 2.35
C ASP A 177 8.50 24.94 1.23
N LEU A 178 9.48 24.10 1.55
CA LEU A 178 10.46 23.63 0.56
C LEU A 178 9.82 22.76 -0.50
N VAL A 179 8.97 21.81 -0.10
CA VAL A 179 8.28 20.89 -1.03
C VAL A 179 7.36 21.66 -1.96
N VAL A 180 6.51 22.55 -1.44
CA VAL A 180 5.61 23.35 -2.26
C VAL A 180 6.37 24.24 -3.24
N ARG A 181 7.47 24.83 -2.81
CA ARG A 181 8.33 25.63 -3.71
C ARG A 181 8.95 24.77 -4.79
N ALA A 182 9.49 23.59 -4.46
CA ALA A 182 10.10 22.69 -5.42
C ALA A 182 9.08 22.21 -6.47
N VAL A 183 7.90 21.76 -6.02
CA VAL A 183 6.82 21.34 -6.92
C VAL A 183 6.39 22.47 -7.86
N MET A 184 6.20 23.67 -7.33
CA MET A 184 5.81 24.83 -8.14
C MET A 184 6.89 25.25 -9.18
N MET A 185 8.16 24.97 -8.90
CA MET A 185 9.26 25.27 -9.83
C MET A 185 9.31 24.33 -11.02
N VAL A 186 8.83 23.11 -10.87
CA VAL A 186 8.79 22.07 -11.92
C VAL A 186 7.40 21.90 -12.55
N THR A 187 6.42 22.66 -12.07
CA THR A 187 5.08 22.70 -12.69
C THR A 187 5.14 23.50 -13.99
N ASP A 188 4.69 22.89 -15.07
CA ASP A 188 4.59 23.57 -16.37
C ASP A 188 3.32 24.46 -16.46
N ASP A 189 3.19 25.16 -17.58
CA ASP A 189 2.08 26.09 -17.83
C ASP A 189 0.72 25.37 -17.90
N ASP A 190 0.71 24.08 -18.21
CA ASP A 190 -0.48 23.23 -18.27
C ASP A 190 -0.85 22.64 -16.89
N GLY A 191 -0.08 22.95 -15.85
CA GLY A 191 -0.25 22.44 -14.47
C GLY A 191 0.24 21.00 -14.28
N LYS A 192 0.99 20.45 -15.22
CA LYS A 192 1.65 19.15 -15.09
C LYS A 192 2.89 19.27 -14.25
N VAL A 193 3.09 18.30 -13.36
CA VAL A 193 4.27 18.20 -12.49
C VAL A 193 5.05 16.94 -12.86
N ASP A 194 6.30 17.10 -13.22
CA ASP A 194 7.24 16.00 -13.38
C ASP A 194 8.15 15.93 -12.14
N ILE A 195 7.82 15.01 -11.23
CA ILE A 195 8.54 14.84 -9.96
C ILE A 195 9.96 14.31 -10.13
N GLU A 196 10.30 13.69 -11.26
CA GLU A 196 11.66 13.23 -11.58
C GLU A 196 12.66 14.40 -11.71
N ASN A 197 12.16 15.60 -11.93
CA ASN A 197 12.95 16.84 -11.95
C ASN A 197 13.29 17.37 -10.54
N ILE A 198 12.78 16.71 -9.46
CA ILE A 198 13.05 17.08 -8.07
C ILE A 198 13.98 16.05 -7.43
N LYS A 199 15.22 16.47 -7.15
CA LYS A 199 16.18 15.64 -6.42
C LYS A 199 16.21 16.00 -4.94
N VAL A 200 16.01 14.99 -4.07
CA VAL A 200 16.12 15.15 -2.62
C VAL A 200 17.47 14.61 -2.14
N GLU A 201 18.28 15.46 -1.54
CA GLU A 201 19.55 15.06 -0.93
C GLU A 201 19.54 15.40 0.56
N LYS A 202 19.98 14.44 1.39
CA LYS A 202 20.22 14.65 2.82
C LYS A 202 21.71 14.87 3.04
N LYS A 203 22.08 16.03 3.62
CA LYS A 203 23.46 16.33 4.03
C LYS A 203 23.46 16.72 5.51
N THR A 204 24.44 16.18 6.25
CA THR A 204 24.70 16.57 7.64
C THR A 204 25.73 17.69 7.65
N GLY A 205 25.49 18.72 8.43
CA GLY A 205 26.36 19.89 8.56
C GLY A 205 25.95 21.05 7.66
N GLY A 206 25.81 22.22 8.21
CA GLY A 206 25.47 23.49 7.55
C GLY A 206 25.84 24.62 8.48
#